data_a45e87a54f66cb85d79015e3d1d5d837
#
_entry.id   a45e87a54f66cb85d79015e3d1d5d837
#
_cell.length_a   1.000
_cell.length_b   1.000
_cell.length_c   1.000
_cell.angle_alpha   90.00
_cell.angle_beta   90.00
_cell.angle_gamma   90.00
#
_symmetry.space_group_name_H-M   'P 1'
#
loop_
_entity.id
_entity.type
_entity.pdbx_description
1 polymer ?
#
loop_
_entity_poly.entity_id
_entity_poly.type
_entity_poly.pdbx_seq_one_letter_code
_entity_poly.pdbx_strand_id
1 'polypeptide(L)'
;MRETIQAHKGKTQIEMITGGAIWLTNVIVFALWYWEVDRGGPAARANARKTHPDFLFAQMSSPELVDKDWEPTFVDYLFLSFTNATAFSPTDVLPLTRWAKLTMMLQSAVSLSTVALVIARAVNILR
;
A
#
# COMPACT_ATOMS: atom_id res chain seq x y z
N MET A 1 35.40 -5.89 -21.82
CA MET A 1 35.16 -5.43 -20.45
C MET A 1 34.13 -4.33 -20.35
N ARG A 2 34.20 -3.26 -21.15
CA ARG A 2 33.19 -2.19 -21.18
C ARG A 2 31.79 -2.71 -21.53
N GLU A 3 31.69 -3.59 -22.53
CA GLU A 3 30.40 -4.16 -22.95
C GLU A 3 29.75 -5.00 -21.87
N THR A 4 30.56 -5.78 -21.14
CA THR A 4 30.05 -6.59 -20.01
C THR A 4 29.52 -5.72 -18.87
N ILE A 5 30.25 -4.63 -18.58
CA ILE A 5 29.81 -3.68 -17.52
C ILE A 5 28.50 -3.00 -17.92
N GLN A 6 28.38 -2.57 -19.20
CA GLN A 6 27.13 -1.95 -19.69
C GLN A 6 25.97 -2.94 -19.71
N ALA A 7 26.21 -4.19 -20.08
CA ALA A 7 25.18 -5.23 -20.05
C ALA A 7 24.67 -5.47 -18.62
N HIS A 8 25.58 -5.52 -17.62
CA HIS A 8 25.20 -5.65 -16.21
C HIS A 8 24.41 -4.45 -15.71
N LYS A 9 24.80 -3.22 -16.08
CA LYS A 9 24.07 -2.01 -15.74
C LYS A 9 22.67 -2.01 -16.33
N GLY A 10 22.54 -2.41 -17.60
CA GLY A 10 21.25 -2.52 -18.27
C GLY A 10 20.33 -3.52 -17.61
N LYS A 11 20.83 -4.69 -17.23
CA LYS A 11 20.07 -5.70 -16.49
C LYS A 11 19.63 -5.19 -15.13
N THR A 12 20.50 -4.52 -14.40
CA THR A 12 20.17 -3.93 -13.09
C THR A 12 19.08 -2.89 -13.23
N GLN A 13 19.16 -2.02 -14.22
CA GLN A 13 18.13 -1.02 -14.47
C GLN A 13 16.77 -1.65 -14.78
N ILE A 14 16.74 -2.69 -15.62
CA ILE A 14 15.51 -3.41 -15.95
C ILE A 14 14.91 -4.06 -14.70
N GLU A 15 15.72 -4.70 -13.87
CA GLU A 15 15.26 -5.32 -12.63
C GLU A 15 14.70 -4.28 -11.65
N MET A 16 15.35 -3.12 -11.55
CA MET A 16 14.88 -2.04 -10.69
C MET A 16 13.56 -1.45 -11.18
N ILE A 17 13.42 -1.23 -12.49
CA ILE A 17 12.17 -0.72 -13.10
C ILE A 17 11.05 -1.74 -12.91
N THR A 18 11.32 -3.02 -13.14
CA THR A 18 10.35 -4.09 -12.96
C THR A 18 9.92 -4.20 -11.50
N GLY A 19 10.88 -4.16 -10.58
CA GLY A 19 10.59 -4.17 -9.14
C GLY A 19 9.76 -2.98 -8.69
N GLY A 20 10.09 -1.79 -9.19
CA GLY A 20 9.34 -0.58 -8.93
C GLY A 20 7.90 -0.65 -9.46
N ALA A 21 7.72 -1.21 -10.66
CA ALA A 21 6.41 -1.41 -11.25
C ALA A 21 5.57 -2.42 -10.45
N ILE A 22 6.18 -3.52 -9.99
CA ILE A 22 5.50 -4.51 -9.14
C ILE A 22 5.11 -3.88 -7.81
N TRP A 23 6.01 -3.12 -7.19
CA TRP A 23 5.74 -2.44 -5.94
C TRP A 23 4.59 -1.43 -6.08
N LEU A 24 4.60 -0.61 -7.15
CA LEU A 24 3.54 0.35 -7.42
C LEU A 24 2.20 -0.34 -7.68
N THR A 25 2.21 -1.47 -8.40
CA THR A 25 1.02 -2.29 -8.61
C THR A 25 0.46 -2.78 -7.28
N ASN A 26 1.31 -3.24 -6.38
CA ASN A 26 0.92 -3.61 -5.02
C ASN A 26 0.20 -2.45 -4.32
N VAL A 27 0.77 -1.25 -4.35
CA VAL A 27 0.17 -0.07 -3.72
C VAL A 27 -1.22 0.21 -4.28
N ILE A 28 -1.36 0.22 -5.61
CA ILE A 28 -2.63 0.55 -6.27
C ILE A 28 -3.69 -0.53 -6.03
N VAL A 29 -3.33 -1.80 -6.17
CA VAL A 29 -4.27 -2.92 -5.98
C VAL A 29 -4.79 -2.96 -4.56
N PHE A 30 -3.93 -2.83 -3.56
CA PHE A 30 -4.37 -2.83 -2.16
C PHE A 30 -5.14 -1.56 -1.81
N ALA A 31 -4.80 -0.40 -2.40
CA ALA A 31 -5.59 0.82 -2.21
C ALA A 31 -7.02 0.64 -2.70
N LEU A 32 -7.19 0.05 -3.89
CA LEU A 32 -8.50 -0.27 -4.44
C LEU A 32 -9.24 -1.27 -3.57
N TRP A 33 -8.54 -2.28 -3.09
CA TRP A 33 -9.14 -3.29 -2.22
C TRP A 33 -9.63 -2.69 -0.90
N TYR A 34 -8.81 -1.89 -0.23
CA TYR A 34 -9.22 -1.21 1.01
C TYR A 34 -10.42 -0.30 0.77
N TRP A 35 -10.39 0.47 -0.33
CA TRP A 35 -11.48 1.37 -0.71
C TRP A 35 -12.78 0.63 -0.99
N GLU A 36 -12.72 -0.52 -1.67
CA GLU A 36 -13.89 -1.31 -2.04
C GLU A 36 -14.53 -2.04 -0.87
N VAL A 37 -13.78 -2.38 0.15
CA VAL A 37 -14.25 -3.31 1.19
C VAL A 37 -14.46 -2.62 2.55
N ASP A 38 -13.77 -1.53 2.85
CA ASP A 38 -13.93 -0.83 4.12
C ASP A 38 -15.38 -0.39 4.33
N ARG A 39 -15.97 -0.79 5.46
CA ARG A 39 -17.37 -0.52 5.85
C ARG A 39 -18.37 -0.96 4.78
N GLY A 40 -18.05 -2.00 4.04
CA GLY A 40 -18.90 -2.56 3.00
C GLY A 40 -18.75 -1.90 1.63
N GLY A 41 -17.82 -0.96 1.47
CA GLY A 41 -17.52 -0.30 0.21
C GLY A 41 -18.09 1.10 0.07
N PRO A 42 -17.79 1.80 -1.06
CA PRO A 42 -18.16 3.20 -1.23
C PRO A 42 -19.66 3.47 -1.12
N ALA A 43 -20.49 2.62 -1.72
CA ALA A 43 -21.95 2.79 -1.68
C ALA A 43 -22.48 2.60 -0.27
N ALA A 44 -21.97 1.62 0.46
CA ALA A 44 -22.37 1.37 1.85
C ALA A 44 -21.95 2.53 2.77
N ARG A 45 -20.77 3.09 2.55
CA ARG A 45 -20.30 4.27 3.30
C ARG A 45 -21.18 5.49 3.01
N ALA A 46 -21.51 5.74 1.74
CA ALA A 46 -22.35 6.87 1.36
C ALA A 46 -23.75 6.79 1.96
N ASN A 47 -24.27 5.58 2.15
CA ASN A 47 -25.60 5.34 2.71
C ASN A 47 -25.55 5.01 4.21
N ALA A 48 -24.38 5.11 4.85
CA ALA A 48 -24.18 4.84 6.28
C ALA A 48 -24.75 3.47 6.73
N ARG A 49 -24.65 2.46 5.88
CA ARG A 49 -25.18 1.12 6.17
C ARG A 49 -24.45 0.40 7.31
N LYS A 50 -23.16 0.69 7.47
CA LYS A 50 -22.36 0.17 8.58
C LYS A 50 -21.76 1.32 9.36
N THR A 51 -21.92 1.27 10.68
CA THR A 51 -21.48 2.34 11.58
C THR A 51 -20.02 2.18 12.03
N HIS A 52 -19.50 0.93 12.01
CA HIS A 52 -18.15 0.64 12.49
C HIS A 52 -17.18 0.48 11.33
N PRO A 53 -16.11 1.31 11.28
CA PRO A 53 -15.11 1.19 10.21
C PRO A 53 -14.19 0.01 10.42
N ASP A 54 -13.66 -0.52 9.33
CA ASP A 54 -12.55 -1.48 9.37
C ASP A 54 -11.22 -0.76 9.58
N PHE A 55 -11.11 0.47 9.06
CA PHE A 55 -9.95 1.34 9.25
C PHE A 55 -10.36 2.63 9.94
N LEU A 56 -9.68 2.95 11.04
CA LEU A 56 -9.90 4.20 11.76
C LEU A 56 -8.91 5.24 11.25
N PHE A 57 -9.42 6.22 10.52
CA PHE A 57 -8.62 7.35 10.05
C PHE A 57 -8.49 8.41 11.14
N ALA A 58 -7.41 9.20 11.09
CA ALA A 58 -7.15 10.26 12.07
C ALA A 58 -8.32 11.25 12.20
N GLN A 59 -8.97 11.55 11.07
CA GLN A 59 -10.11 12.47 11.01
C GLN A 59 -11.31 11.95 11.82
N MET A 60 -11.48 10.65 11.90
CA MET A 60 -12.53 10.03 12.68
C MET A 60 -12.30 10.16 14.18
N SER A 61 -11.01 10.22 14.59
CA SER A 61 -10.63 10.39 16.01
C SER A 61 -10.68 11.84 16.47
N SER A 62 -10.63 12.77 15.53
CA SER A 62 -10.61 14.21 15.82
C SER A 62 -11.60 14.94 14.92
N PRO A 63 -12.90 14.67 15.08
CA PRO A 63 -13.92 15.23 14.20
C PRO A 63 -14.02 16.75 14.25
N GLU A 64 -13.51 17.39 15.29
CA GLU A 64 -13.46 18.84 15.41
C GLU A 64 -12.48 19.52 14.43
N LEU A 65 -11.58 18.74 13.83
CA LEU A 65 -10.57 19.26 12.91
C LEU A 65 -10.96 19.12 11.44
N VAL A 66 -12.11 18.50 11.15
CA VAL A 66 -12.58 18.23 9.80
C VAL A 66 -14.04 18.64 9.65
N ASP A 67 -14.52 18.69 8.41
CA ASP A 67 -15.92 18.97 8.12
C ASP A 67 -16.83 17.89 8.70
N LYS A 68 -18.06 18.27 9.05
CA LYS A 68 -19.04 17.34 9.64
C LYS A 68 -19.37 16.15 8.76
N ASP A 69 -19.29 16.35 7.45
CA ASP A 69 -19.61 15.34 6.44
C ASP A 69 -18.36 14.64 5.92
N TRP A 70 -17.25 14.72 6.64
CA TRP A 70 -16.01 14.10 6.20
C TRP A 70 -16.17 12.58 6.07
N GLU A 71 -15.76 12.07 4.92
CA GLU A 71 -15.66 10.64 4.64
C GLU A 71 -14.35 10.34 3.94
N PRO A 72 -13.77 9.15 4.14
CA PRO A 72 -12.54 8.80 3.43
C PRO A 72 -12.77 8.71 1.93
N THR A 73 -11.86 9.29 1.17
CA THR A 73 -11.82 9.23 -0.27
C THR A 73 -10.78 8.20 -0.73
N PHE A 74 -10.70 7.94 -2.03
CA PHE A 74 -9.69 7.03 -2.57
C PHE A 74 -8.26 7.46 -2.18
N VAL A 75 -8.01 8.77 -2.10
CA VAL A 75 -6.70 9.29 -1.70
C VAL A 75 -6.32 8.84 -0.28
N ASP A 76 -7.29 8.76 0.62
CA ASP A 76 -7.04 8.28 2.00
C ASP A 76 -6.62 6.81 1.99
N TYR A 77 -7.27 5.99 1.19
CA TYR A 77 -6.91 4.57 1.05
C TYR A 77 -5.60 4.38 0.28
N LEU A 78 -5.33 5.24 -0.70
CA LEU A 78 -4.05 5.24 -1.40
C LEU A 78 -2.90 5.58 -0.46
N PHE A 79 -3.09 6.57 0.40
CA PHE A 79 -2.10 6.95 1.42
C PHE A 79 -1.88 5.81 2.43
N LEU A 80 -2.96 5.18 2.87
CA LEU A 80 -2.88 3.99 3.75
C LEU A 80 -2.05 2.88 3.08
N SER A 81 -2.37 2.55 1.85
CA SER A 81 -1.69 1.51 1.09
C SER A 81 -0.21 1.84 0.87
N PHE A 82 0.08 3.07 0.45
CA PHE A 82 1.44 3.54 0.20
C PHE A 82 2.29 3.46 1.47
N THR A 83 1.80 3.98 2.59
CA THR A 83 2.54 3.97 3.85
C THR A 83 2.71 2.56 4.40
N ASN A 84 1.72 1.71 4.26
CA ASN A 84 1.81 0.31 4.68
C ASN A 84 2.81 -0.48 3.83
N ALA A 85 2.86 -0.24 2.53
CA ALA A 85 3.80 -0.90 1.64
C ALA A 85 5.24 -0.41 1.82
N THR A 86 5.42 0.83 2.24
CA THR A 86 6.74 1.47 2.36
C THR A 86 7.33 1.32 3.76
N ALA A 87 6.56 1.66 4.78
CA ALA A 87 7.02 1.68 6.16
C ALA A 87 6.53 0.47 6.98
N PHE A 88 5.73 -0.38 6.38
CA PHE A 88 5.11 -1.56 7.00
C PHE A 88 4.22 -1.22 8.21
N SER A 89 3.94 0.06 8.41
CA SER A 89 3.08 0.55 9.47
C SER A 89 2.59 1.96 9.15
N PRO A 90 1.31 2.16 8.85
CA PRO A 90 0.77 3.51 8.70
C PRO A 90 0.74 4.20 10.07
N THR A 91 0.98 5.50 10.08
CA THR A 91 1.07 6.28 11.31
C THR A 91 -0.27 6.92 11.71
N ASP A 92 -1.20 7.03 10.77
CA ASP A 92 -2.44 7.80 10.94
C ASP A 92 -3.71 6.96 10.77
N VAL A 93 -3.58 5.69 10.43
CA VAL A 93 -4.72 4.80 10.22
C VAL A 93 -4.53 3.54 11.07
N LEU A 94 -5.57 3.18 11.83
CA LEU A 94 -5.56 2.00 12.68
C LEU A 94 -6.51 0.94 12.12
N PRO A 95 -6.06 -0.29 11.85
CA PRO A 95 -6.96 -1.37 11.49
C PRO A 95 -7.74 -1.83 12.73
N LEU A 96 -9.06 -1.86 12.64
CA LEU A 96 -9.91 -2.22 13.76
C LEU A 96 -10.42 -3.67 13.68
N THR A 97 -10.55 -4.22 12.48
CA THR A 97 -11.06 -5.57 12.29
C THR A 97 -9.92 -6.54 11.99
N ARG A 98 -10.18 -7.82 12.24
CA ARG A 98 -9.23 -8.89 11.91
C ARG A 98 -8.93 -8.92 10.42
N TRP A 99 -9.95 -8.75 9.61
CA TRP A 99 -9.81 -8.70 8.16
C TRP A 99 -8.85 -7.59 7.74
N ALA A 100 -9.04 -6.37 8.27
CA ALA A 100 -8.17 -5.24 7.98
C ALA A 100 -6.72 -5.53 8.36
N LYS A 101 -6.51 -6.10 9.54
CA LYS A 101 -5.16 -6.46 10.02
C LYS A 101 -4.50 -7.50 9.12
N LEU A 102 -5.23 -8.55 8.76
CA LEU A 102 -4.69 -9.62 7.92
C LEU A 102 -4.35 -9.13 6.51
N THR A 103 -5.19 -8.27 5.95
CA THR A 103 -4.95 -7.70 4.62
C THR A 103 -3.74 -6.78 4.63
N MET A 104 -3.58 -5.97 5.67
CA MET A 104 -2.39 -5.12 5.84
C MET A 104 -1.12 -5.96 6.02
N MET A 105 -1.20 -7.05 6.77
CA MET A 105 -0.08 -7.98 6.92
C MET A 105 0.31 -8.60 5.59
N LEU A 106 -0.68 -9.03 4.81
CA LEU A 106 -0.45 -9.59 3.48
C LEU A 106 0.24 -8.58 2.56
N GLN A 107 -0.25 -7.35 2.54
CA GLN A 107 0.36 -6.28 1.74
C GLN A 107 1.82 -6.04 2.12
N SER A 108 2.08 -5.93 3.41
CA SER A 108 3.44 -5.72 3.94
C SER A 108 4.36 -6.88 3.58
N ALA A 109 3.88 -8.11 3.69
CA ALA A 109 4.66 -9.30 3.33
C ALA A 109 4.99 -9.34 1.85
N VAL A 110 4.03 -9.03 0.98
CA VAL A 110 4.25 -8.96 -0.47
C VAL A 110 5.24 -7.85 -0.81
N SER A 111 5.09 -6.68 -0.20
CA SER A 111 5.97 -5.54 -0.43
C SER A 111 7.41 -5.85 0.00
N LEU A 112 7.58 -6.39 1.20
CA LEU A 112 8.89 -6.77 1.72
C LEU A 112 9.56 -7.83 0.84
N SER A 113 8.81 -8.85 0.43
CA SER A 113 9.30 -9.90 -0.47
C SER A 113 9.76 -9.33 -1.81
N THR A 114 9.00 -8.39 -2.37
CA THR A 114 9.36 -7.72 -3.63
C THR A 114 10.68 -6.97 -3.48
N VAL A 115 10.81 -6.17 -2.43
CA VAL A 115 12.03 -5.39 -2.18
C VAL A 115 13.23 -6.31 -1.97
N ALA A 116 13.06 -7.36 -1.16
CA ALA A 116 14.13 -8.32 -0.89
C ALA A 116 14.59 -9.05 -2.15
N LEU A 117 13.65 -9.48 -3.00
CA LEU A 117 13.99 -10.15 -4.26
C LEU A 117 14.69 -9.21 -5.25
N VAL A 118 14.24 -7.95 -5.35
CA VAL A 118 14.89 -6.96 -6.22
C VAL A 118 16.32 -6.71 -5.77
N ILE A 119 16.55 -6.54 -4.48
CA ILE A 119 17.90 -6.34 -3.92
C ILE A 119 18.77 -7.57 -4.19
N ALA A 120 18.25 -8.76 -3.91
CA ALA A 120 18.98 -10.01 -4.12
C ALA A 120 19.40 -10.20 -5.59
N ARG A 121 18.49 -9.92 -6.52
CA ARG A 121 18.78 -10.03 -7.95
C ARG A 121 19.77 -8.96 -8.41
N ALA A 122 19.62 -7.73 -7.93
CA ALA A 122 20.57 -6.66 -8.25
C ALA A 122 21.99 -7.00 -7.78
N VAL A 123 22.12 -7.50 -6.55
CA VAL A 123 23.42 -7.94 -6.00
C VAL A 123 23.99 -9.09 -6.84
N ASN A 124 23.17 -10.07 -7.20
CA ASN A 124 23.61 -11.22 -7.99
C ASN A 124 24.08 -10.82 -9.40
N ILE A 125 23.40 -9.87 -10.03
CA ILE A 125 23.79 -9.36 -11.35
C ILE A 125 25.13 -8.61 -11.27
N LEU A 126 25.36 -7.87 -10.19
CA LEU A 126 26.57 -7.08 -10.00
C LEU A 126 27.77 -7.90 -9.51
N ARG A 127 27.55 -9.12 -9.05
CA ARG A 127 28.64 -10.06 -8.71
C ARG A 127 29.26 -10.65 -9.96
#